data_8d0dec1a56ac0e9e843920651e299851
#
_entry.id   8d0dec1a56ac0e9e843920651e299851
#
_cell.length_a   1.000
_cell.length_b   1.000
_cell.length_c   1.000
_cell.angle_alpha   90.00
_cell.angle_beta   90.00
_cell.angle_gamma   90.00
#
_symmetry.space_group_name_H-M   'P 1'
#
loop_
_entity.id
_entity.type
_entity.pdbx_description
1 polymer ?
#
loop_
_entity_poly.entity_id
_entity_poly.type
_entity_poly.pdbx_seq_one_letter_code
_entity_poly.pdbx_strand_id
1 'polypeptide(L)'
;MDQYELAERAYALPGRFADRLDPTDLATVREYAEVGEWGEEIDLLLASLNAARQPVTIAERRELVALLEAMGMPAEPAEQLRAESA
;
A
#
# COMPACT_ATOMS: atom_id res chain seq x y z
N MET A 1 10.80 12.28 3.22
CA MET A 1 11.19 11.00 2.58
C MET A 1 11.77 11.32 1.23
N ASP A 2 12.99 10.87 0.93
CA ASP A 2 13.58 11.10 -0.38
C ASP A 2 13.09 10.07 -1.40
N GLN A 3 13.46 10.26 -2.67
CA GLN A 3 12.96 9.40 -3.75
C GLN A 3 13.44 7.95 -3.64
N TYR A 4 14.65 7.75 -3.14
CA TYR A 4 15.18 6.39 -2.98
C TYR A 4 14.46 5.66 -1.87
N GLU A 5 14.20 6.33 -0.76
CA GLU A 5 13.47 5.74 0.35
C GLU A 5 12.03 5.44 -0.05
N LEU A 6 11.38 6.35 -0.77
CA LEU A 6 10.02 6.13 -1.27
C LEU A 6 9.97 4.89 -2.17
N ALA A 7 10.89 4.80 -3.13
CA ALA A 7 10.94 3.68 -4.06
C ALA A 7 11.16 2.36 -3.32
N GLU A 8 12.08 2.33 -2.38
CA GLU A 8 12.40 1.14 -1.61
C GLU A 8 11.19 0.66 -0.80
N ARG A 9 10.52 1.59 -0.11
CA ARG A 9 9.35 1.26 0.70
C ARG A 9 8.18 0.81 -0.16
N ALA A 10 7.92 1.49 -1.27
CA ALA A 10 6.84 1.10 -2.19
C ALA A 10 7.10 -0.27 -2.80
N TYR A 11 8.34 -0.55 -3.19
CA TYR A 11 8.71 -1.83 -3.77
C TYR A 11 8.46 -2.99 -2.80
N ALA A 12 8.59 -2.76 -1.51
CA ALA A 12 8.41 -3.80 -0.49
C ALA A 12 6.93 -4.11 -0.17
N LEU A 13 6.00 -3.24 -0.57
CA LEU A 13 4.58 -3.38 -0.20
C LEU A 13 3.93 -4.68 -0.70
N PRO A 14 4.13 -5.12 -1.96
CA PRO A 14 3.44 -6.33 -2.42
C PRO A 14 3.77 -7.56 -1.57
N GLY A 15 5.03 -7.73 -1.19
CA GLY A 15 5.43 -8.85 -0.34
C GLY A 15 4.82 -8.78 1.04
N ARG A 16 4.70 -7.58 1.58
CA ARG A 16 4.15 -7.39 2.93
C ARG A 16 2.66 -7.71 3.01
N PHE A 17 1.91 -7.42 1.95
CA PHE A 17 0.46 -7.61 1.94
C PHE A 17 0.01 -8.81 1.10
N ALA A 18 0.94 -9.64 0.63
CA ALA A 18 0.64 -10.72 -0.31
C ALA A 18 -0.46 -11.66 0.17
N ASP A 19 -0.51 -11.93 1.46
CA ASP A 19 -1.48 -12.86 2.06
C ASP A 19 -2.87 -12.24 2.23
N ARG A 20 -3.01 -10.93 2.01
CA ARG A 20 -4.25 -10.20 2.23
C ARG A 20 -4.84 -9.60 0.96
N LEU A 21 -4.17 -9.78 -0.17
CA LEU A 21 -4.64 -9.27 -1.45
C LEU A 21 -5.23 -10.39 -2.29
N ASP A 22 -6.24 -10.04 -3.08
CA ASP A 22 -6.72 -10.93 -4.14
C ASP A 22 -5.55 -11.26 -5.06
N PRO A 23 -5.37 -12.54 -5.48
CA PRO A 23 -4.22 -12.92 -6.31
C PRO A 23 -4.09 -12.15 -7.62
N THR A 24 -5.20 -11.78 -8.25
CA THR A 24 -5.17 -10.97 -9.48
C THR A 24 -4.67 -9.57 -9.17
N ASP A 25 -5.17 -8.96 -8.10
CA ASP A 25 -4.72 -7.64 -7.67
C ASP A 25 -3.25 -7.66 -7.26
N LEU A 26 -2.82 -8.71 -6.55
CA LEU A 26 -1.43 -8.85 -6.14
C LEU A 26 -0.49 -8.87 -7.35
N ALA A 27 -0.86 -9.60 -8.40
CA ALA A 27 -0.05 -9.65 -9.62
C ALA A 27 0.08 -8.26 -10.25
N THR A 28 -1.00 -7.50 -10.31
CA THR A 28 -0.99 -6.15 -10.87
C THR A 28 -0.22 -5.17 -9.98
N VAL A 29 -0.40 -5.26 -8.67
CA VAL A 29 0.36 -4.44 -7.71
C VAL A 29 1.86 -4.69 -7.88
N ARG A 30 2.27 -5.94 -8.06
CA ARG A 30 3.68 -6.28 -8.30
C ARG A 30 4.20 -5.68 -9.61
N GLU A 31 3.39 -5.71 -10.66
CA GLU A 31 3.77 -5.10 -11.94
C GLU A 31 4.01 -3.60 -11.80
N TYR A 32 3.12 -2.90 -11.10
CA TYR A 32 3.29 -1.48 -10.84
C TYR A 32 4.56 -1.20 -10.04
N ALA A 33 4.83 -2.01 -9.01
CA ALA A 33 6.03 -1.85 -8.19
C ALA A 33 7.30 -2.01 -9.03
N GLU A 34 7.32 -2.99 -9.94
CA GLU A 34 8.49 -3.27 -10.78
C GLU A 34 8.80 -2.14 -11.76
N VAL A 35 7.78 -1.45 -12.25
CA VAL A 35 7.97 -0.36 -13.21
C VAL A 35 7.99 1.02 -12.57
N GLY A 36 7.95 1.09 -11.23
CA GLY A 36 8.04 2.36 -10.52
C GLY A 36 6.77 3.20 -10.54
N GLU A 37 5.62 2.61 -10.80
CA GLU A 37 4.32 3.29 -10.78
C GLU A 37 3.75 3.25 -9.36
N TRP A 38 4.41 3.98 -8.45
CA TRP A 38 4.11 3.91 -7.01
C TRP A 38 2.68 4.38 -6.69
N GLY A 39 2.20 5.41 -7.37
CA GLY A 39 0.84 5.90 -7.18
C GLY A 39 -0.22 4.87 -7.52
N GLU A 40 -0.10 4.25 -8.70
CA GLU A 40 -1.01 3.19 -9.12
C GLU A 40 -0.89 1.96 -8.24
N GLU A 41 0.32 1.63 -7.83
CA GLU A 41 0.56 0.51 -6.93
C GLU A 41 -0.21 0.66 -5.64
N ILE A 42 -0.05 1.80 -4.97
CA ILE A 42 -0.66 2.01 -3.65
C ILE A 42 -2.18 2.18 -3.76
N ASP A 43 -2.67 2.80 -4.83
CA ASP A 43 -4.11 2.93 -5.07
C ASP A 43 -4.79 1.56 -5.18
N LEU A 44 -4.22 0.66 -5.98
CA LEU A 44 -4.79 -0.67 -6.14
C LEU A 44 -4.66 -1.49 -4.86
N LEU A 45 -3.52 -1.40 -4.18
CA LEU A 45 -3.31 -2.06 -2.90
C LEU A 45 -4.40 -1.66 -1.91
N LEU A 46 -4.65 -0.37 -1.76
CA LEU A 46 -5.66 0.15 -0.84
C LEU A 46 -7.06 -0.25 -1.26
N ALA A 47 -7.37 -0.19 -2.55
CA ALA A 47 -8.67 -0.60 -3.05
C ALA A 47 -8.94 -2.08 -2.76
N SER A 48 -7.94 -2.93 -2.96
CA SER A 48 -8.05 -4.36 -2.69
C SER A 48 -8.27 -4.65 -1.21
N LEU A 49 -7.48 -4.00 -0.34
CA LEU A 49 -7.62 -4.18 1.12
C LEU A 49 -8.99 -3.69 1.61
N ASN A 50 -9.45 -2.54 1.13
CA ASN A 50 -10.74 -1.99 1.52
C ASN A 50 -11.90 -2.84 1.02
N ALA A 51 -11.84 -3.31 -0.22
CA ALA A 51 -12.91 -4.14 -0.80
C ALA A 51 -13.06 -5.45 -0.03
N ALA A 52 -11.96 -6.06 0.37
CA ALA A 52 -11.97 -7.31 1.12
C ALA A 52 -12.11 -7.08 2.64
N ARG A 53 -12.14 -5.84 3.09
CA ARG A 53 -12.21 -5.45 4.51
C ARG A 53 -11.11 -6.11 5.33
N GLN A 54 -9.91 -6.20 4.74
CA GLN A 54 -8.78 -6.80 5.41
C GLN A 54 -8.19 -5.83 6.44
N PRO A 55 -7.95 -6.29 7.67
CA PRO A 55 -7.30 -5.44 8.66
C PRO A 55 -5.81 -5.32 8.40
N VAL A 56 -5.24 -4.23 8.86
CA VAL A 56 -3.79 -4.00 8.83
C VAL A 56 -3.32 -3.70 10.24
N THR A 57 -2.01 -3.74 10.47
CA THR A 57 -1.49 -3.31 11.76
C THR A 57 -1.46 -1.78 11.81
N ILE A 58 -1.36 -1.24 13.02
CA ILE A 58 -1.22 0.21 13.19
C ILE A 58 0.04 0.70 12.47
N ALA A 59 1.14 -0.05 12.56
CA ALA A 59 2.38 0.31 11.88
C ALA A 59 2.22 0.30 10.36
N GLU A 60 1.49 -0.68 9.82
CA GLU A 60 1.22 -0.75 8.38
C GLU A 60 0.38 0.43 7.91
N ARG A 61 -0.66 0.79 8.66
CA ARG A 61 -1.47 1.94 8.30
C ARG A 61 -0.66 3.23 8.30
N ARG A 62 0.20 3.42 9.31
CA ARG A 62 1.09 4.58 9.38
C ARG A 62 2.03 4.64 8.18
N GLU A 63 2.57 3.48 7.77
CA GLU A 63 3.44 3.41 6.61
C GLU A 63 2.71 3.81 5.33
N LEU A 64 1.48 3.30 5.14
CA LEU A 64 0.68 3.63 3.96
C LEU A 64 0.33 5.14 3.94
N VAL A 65 -0.04 5.70 5.08
CA VAL A 65 -0.30 7.14 5.19
C VAL A 65 0.94 7.94 4.83
N ALA A 66 2.10 7.55 5.37
CA ALA A 66 3.36 8.25 5.10
C ALA A 66 3.72 8.23 3.62
N LEU A 67 3.53 7.10 2.95
CA LEU A 67 3.79 6.98 1.52
C LEU A 67 2.86 7.85 0.69
N LEU A 68 1.56 7.85 1.02
CA LEU A 68 0.58 8.70 0.34
C LEU A 68 0.95 10.17 0.49
N GLU A 69 1.27 10.59 1.70
CA GLU A 69 1.65 11.99 1.97
C GLU A 69 2.92 12.37 1.21
N ALA A 70 3.90 11.47 1.16
CA ALA A 70 5.15 11.70 0.44
C ALA A 70 4.91 11.89 -1.06
N MET A 71 3.87 11.27 -1.60
CA MET A 71 3.50 11.38 -3.01
C MET A 71 2.49 12.49 -3.28
N GLY A 72 2.09 13.24 -2.26
CA GLY A 72 1.08 14.29 -2.41
C GLY A 72 -0.32 13.76 -2.67
N MET A 73 -0.60 12.53 -2.28
CA MET A 73 -1.90 11.88 -2.47
C MET A 73 -2.73 11.93 -1.19
N PRO A 74 -4.08 11.90 -1.31
CA PRO A 74 -4.94 11.89 -0.12
C PRO A 74 -4.68 10.67 0.75
N ALA A 75 -4.59 10.86 2.05
CA ALA A 75 -4.34 9.78 3.01
C ALA A 75 -5.60 9.01 3.40
N GLU A 76 -6.78 9.55 3.10
CA GLU A 76 -8.07 8.98 3.51
C GLU A 76 -8.24 7.49 3.22
N PRO A 77 -7.88 6.98 2.01
CA PRO A 77 -8.06 5.55 1.75
C PRO A 77 -7.27 4.66 2.71
N ALA A 78 -6.12 5.10 3.19
CA ALA A 78 -5.35 4.37 4.19
C ALA A 78 -5.95 4.55 5.58
N GLU A 79 -6.42 5.75 5.89
CA GLU A 79 -7.04 6.04 7.19
C GLU A 79 -8.33 5.27 7.40
N GLN A 80 -9.03 4.90 6.33
CA GLN A 80 -10.25 4.11 6.38
C GLN A 80 -10.01 2.63 6.71
N LEU A 81 -8.78 2.15 6.58
CA LEU A 81 -8.46 0.77 6.90
C LEU A 81 -8.59 0.52 8.40
N ARG A 82 -9.16 -0.63 8.75
CA ARG A 82 -9.22 -1.03 10.15
C ARG A 82 -7.83 -1.42 10.60
N ALA A 83 -7.32 -0.72 11.62
CA ALA A 83 -6.01 -1.01 12.16
C ALA A 83 -6.15 -1.78 13.46
N GLU A 84 -5.42 -2.87 13.56
CA GLU A 84 -5.38 -3.71 14.75
C GLU A 84 -3.97 -3.71 15.33
N SER A 85 -3.88 -3.84 16.64
CA SER A 85 -2.58 -3.97 17.29
C SER A 85 -1.88 -5.21 16.77
N ALA A 86 -0.62 -5.05 16.38
CA ALA A 86 0.17 -6.15 15.86
C ALA A 86 0.49 -7.16 16.96
#